data_14db5eca0d94f836cd9209015f5941a0
#
_entry.id   14db5eca0d94f836cd9209015f5941a0
#
_cell.length_a   1.000
_cell.length_b   1.000
_cell.length_c   1.000
_cell.angle_alpha   90.00
_cell.angle_beta   90.00
_cell.angle_gamma   90.00
#
_symmetry.space_group_name_H-M   'P 1'
#
loop_
_entity.id
_entity.type
_entity.pdbx_description
1 polymer ?
#
loop_
_entity_poly.entity_id
_entity_poly.type
_entity_poly.pdbx_seq_one_letter_code
_entity_poly.pdbx_strand_id
1 'polypeptide(L)'
;MTEGRLNGRRALITGAADGIGLGIARRFAAEGAHVTLADFDVEKATAEACALTDAGYAAQAVFVDVTDKVAVAAMMAAAAPVDILVNNAYRGNGVTRIEKKSDEDFLSALGMNLWGVKWAMEAALPHMKAQGWGRVVNMGSLNGVNAHMGSADYNASKEALRAFTRTAAREWAPYGICCNIICPAAWSASSRRMAEMQPGMIAQINAANPMGRLGDPEADIAGVALFLASEDCRYVTGNTLFVDGGGHINGVAWAPAFED
;
A
#
# COMPACT_ATOMS: atom_id res chain seq x y z
N MET A 1 -19.31 14.59 -19.17
CA MET A 1 -18.69 13.81 -18.08
C MET A 1 -17.28 14.37 -17.91
N THR A 2 -16.89 14.76 -16.71
CA THR A 2 -15.51 15.18 -16.45
C THR A 2 -14.60 13.95 -16.64
N GLU A 3 -13.48 14.11 -17.36
CA GLU A 3 -12.48 13.03 -17.48
C GLU A 3 -12.02 12.59 -16.09
N GLY A 4 -11.82 11.26 -15.92
CA GLY A 4 -11.31 10.71 -14.68
C GLY A 4 -9.91 11.24 -14.37
N ARG A 5 -9.58 11.36 -13.09
CA ARG A 5 -8.32 11.97 -12.59
C ARG A 5 -7.06 11.22 -13.01
N LEU A 6 -7.19 9.96 -13.43
CA LEU A 6 -6.09 9.09 -13.89
C LEU A 6 -6.26 8.67 -15.36
N ASN A 7 -7.06 9.42 -16.14
CA ASN A 7 -7.35 9.07 -17.52
C ASN A 7 -6.08 8.83 -18.33
N GLY A 8 -5.99 7.65 -18.97
CA GLY A 8 -4.86 7.21 -19.78
C GLY A 8 -3.58 6.84 -19.02
N ARG A 9 -3.54 6.94 -17.68
CA ARG A 9 -2.39 6.52 -16.86
C ARG A 9 -2.36 5.01 -16.67
N ARG A 10 -1.17 4.45 -16.58
CA ARG A 10 -0.95 3.02 -16.32
C ARG A 10 -0.50 2.82 -14.88
N ALA A 11 -1.32 2.14 -14.09
CA ALA A 11 -1.10 1.89 -12.68
C ALA A 11 -0.82 0.41 -12.41
N LEU A 12 0.27 0.13 -11.73
CA LEU A 12 0.60 -1.20 -11.22
C LEU A 12 0.41 -1.22 -9.71
N ILE A 13 -0.40 -2.16 -9.21
CA ILE A 13 -0.70 -2.33 -7.80
C ILE A 13 -0.30 -3.74 -7.37
N THR A 14 0.61 -3.89 -6.40
CA THR A 14 0.98 -5.20 -5.83
C THR A 14 0.08 -5.57 -4.66
N GLY A 15 -0.19 -6.87 -4.49
CA GLY A 15 -1.14 -7.36 -3.48
C GLY A 15 -2.56 -6.91 -3.81
N ALA A 16 -2.94 -6.95 -5.09
CA ALA A 16 -4.19 -6.37 -5.59
C ALA A 16 -5.34 -7.37 -5.75
N ALA A 17 -5.15 -8.64 -5.41
CA ALA A 17 -6.22 -9.63 -5.45
C ALA A 17 -7.27 -9.44 -4.34
N ASP A 18 -6.97 -8.66 -3.29
CA ASP A 18 -7.86 -8.47 -2.14
C ASP A 18 -7.57 -7.17 -1.37
N GLY A 19 -8.49 -6.82 -0.47
CA GLY A 19 -8.33 -5.78 0.55
C GLY A 19 -7.95 -4.42 -0.02
N ILE A 20 -6.93 -3.79 0.57
CA ILE A 20 -6.53 -2.42 0.23
C ILE A 20 -6.07 -2.31 -1.23
N GLY A 21 -5.25 -3.27 -1.70
CA GLY A 21 -4.75 -3.26 -3.07
C GLY A 21 -5.89 -3.34 -4.10
N LEU A 22 -6.87 -4.22 -3.86
CA LEU A 22 -8.05 -4.33 -4.72
C LEU A 22 -8.92 -3.06 -4.68
N GLY A 23 -9.16 -2.50 -3.50
CA GLY A 23 -9.91 -1.24 -3.37
C GLY A 23 -9.25 -0.09 -4.14
N ILE A 24 -7.90 0.00 -4.09
CA ILE A 24 -7.13 0.97 -4.87
C ILE A 24 -7.27 0.70 -6.37
N ALA A 25 -7.15 -0.57 -6.82
CA ALA A 25 -7.27 -0.94 -8.22
C ALA A 25 -8.65 -0.57 -8.80
N ARG A 26 -9.74 -0.88 -8.08
CA ARG A 26 -11.11 -0.53 -8.47
C ARG A 26 -11.29 0.99 -8.58
N ARG A 27 -10.81 1.73 -7.59
CA ARG A 27 -10.91 3.19 -7.61
C ARG A 27 -10.10 3.79 -8.75
N PHE A 28 -8.89 3.32 -9.02
CA PHE A 28 -8.05 3.83 -10.10
C PHE A 28 -8.65 3.52 -11.48
N ALA A 29 -9.22 2.32 -11.66
CA ALA A 29 -9.93 1.95 -12.88
C ALA A 29 -11.14 2.87 -13.12
N ALA A 30 -11.95 3.14 -12.10
CA ALA A 30 -13.08 4.06 -12.18
C ALA A 30 -12.68 5.51 -12.51
N GLU A 31 -11.43 5.88 -12.24
CA GLU A 31 -10.85 7.20 -12.57
C GLU A 31 -10.08 7.20 -13.92
N GLY A 32 -10.27 6.14 -14.73
CA GLY A 32 -9.75 6.06 -16.10
C GLY A 32 -8.33 5.51 -16.25
N ALA A 33 -7.74 4.95 -15.19
CA ALA A 33 -6.45 4.29 -15.29
C ALA A 33 -6.57 2.91 -15.96
N HIS A 34 -5.51 2.52 -16.68
CA HIS A 34 -5.26 1.13 -17.04
C HIS A 34 -4.59 0.45 -15.84
N VAL A 35 -5.28 -0.47 -15.17
CA VAL A 35 -4.78 -1.08 -13.94
C VAL A 35 -4.19 -2.46 -14.16
N THR A 36 -3.00 -2.70 -13.60
CA THR A 36 -2.41 -4.04 -13.51
C THR A 36 -2.47 -4.50 -12.07
N LEU A 37 -3.26 -5.56 -11.83
CA LEU A 37 -3.40 -6.23 -10.55
C LEU A 37 -2.28 -7.28 -10.43
N ALA A 38 -1.25 -6.99 -9.66
CA ALA A 38 -0.15 -7.93 -9.44
C ALA A 38 -0.30 -8.62 -8.08
N ASP A 39 -0.34 -9.95 -8.08
CA ASP A 39 -0.52 -10.70 -6.85
C ASP A 39 0.17 -12.07 -6.93
N PHE A 40 0.46 -12.65 -5.75
CA PHE A 40 0.90 -14.04 -5.63
C PHE A 40 -0.27 -15.00 -5.96
N ASP A 41 -1.49 -14.66 -5.55
CA ASP A 41 -2.73 -15.34 -5.93
C ASP A 41 -3.21 -14.78 -7.28
N VAL A 42 -2.57 -15.21 -8.35
CA VAL A 42 -2.87 -14.75 -9.70
C VAL A 42 -4.26 -15.18 -10.18
N GLU A 43 -4.80 -16.29 -9.69
CA GLU A 43 -6.14 -16.76 -10.06
C GLU A 43 -7.19 -15.77 -9.55
N LYS A 44 -7.08 -15.37 -8.28
CA LYS A 44 -7.96 -14.36 -7.69
C LYS A 44 -7.78 -12.99 -8.34
N ALA A 45 -6.53 -12.56 -8.59
CA ALA A 45 -6.25 -11.33 -9.30
C ALA A 45 -6.85 -11.31 -10.71
N THR A 46 -6.81 -12.45 -11.42
CA THR A 46 -7.41 -12.60 -12.76
C THR A 46 -8.93 -12.48 -12.71
N ALA A 47 -9.58 -13.12 -11.73
CA ALA A 47 -11.03 -12.99 -11.56
C ALA A 47 -11.45 -11.52 -11.31
N GLU A 48 -10.71 -10.79 -10.49
CA GLU A 48 -10.98 -9.38 -10.23
C GLU A 48 -10.69 -8.48 -11.45
N ALA A 49 -9.63 -8.77 -12.20
CA ALA A 49 -9.34 -8.05 -13.44
C ALA A 49 -10.42 -8.29 -14.51
N CYS A 50 -10.92 -9.52 -14.64
CA CYS A 50 -12.07 -9.83 -15.53
C CYS A 50 -13.32 -9.06 -15.11
N ALA A 51 -13.65 -9.04 -13.80
CA ALA A 51 -14.79 -8.28 -13.30
C ALA A 51 -14.69 -6.78 -13.62
N LEU A 52 -13.50 -6.19 -13.51
CA LEU A 52 -13.25 -4.80 -13.92
C LEU A 52 -13.43 -4.61 -15.43
N THR A 53 -12.94 -5.55 -16.24
CA THR A 53 -13.06 -5.50 -17.70
C THR A 53 -14.52 -5.63 -18.14
N ASP A 54 -15.28 -6.52 -17.51
CA ASP A 54 -16.71 -6.69 -17.77
C ASP A 54 -17.52 -5.43 -17.39
N ALA A 55 -17.03 -4.66 -16.41
CA ALA A 55 -17.59 -3.37 -16.06
C ALA A 55 -17.14 -2.21 -16.99
N GLY A 56 -16.34 -2.51 -18.03
CA GLY A 56 -15.90 -1.55 -19.04
C GLY A 56 -14.59 -0.81 -18.71
N TYR A 57 -13.84 -1.25 -17.70
CA TYR A 57 -12.55 -0.67 -17.32
C TYR A 57 -11.38 -1.42 -17.98
N ALA A 58 -10.24 -0.75 -18.12
CA ALA A 58 -9.01 -1.38 -18.61
C ALA A 58 -8.23 -2.02 -17.45
N ALA A 59 -8.24 -3.35 -17.38
CA ALA A 59 -7.59 -4.08 -16.30
C ALA A 59 -6.91 -5.36 -16.83
N GLN A 60 -5.80 -5.74 -16.17
CA GLN A 60 -5.14 -7.03 -16.38
C GLN A 60 -4.58 -7.55 -15.06
N ALA A 61 -4.28 -8.84 -14.99
CA ALA A 61 -3.63 -9.47 -13.84
C ALA A 61 -2.25 -10.02 -14.21
N VAL A 62 -1.31 -9.99 -13.25
CA VAL A 62 0.05 -10.52 -13.40
C VAL A 62 0.45 -11.24 -12.11
N PHE A 63 1.07 -12.41 -12.25
CA PHE A 63 1.70 -13.08 -11.09
C PHE A 63 2.92 -12.32 -10.59
N VAL A 64 3.08 -12.25 -9.26
CA VAL A 64 4.33 -11.82 -8.63
C VAL A 64 4.53 -12.44 -7.25
N ASP A 65 5.71 -12.98 -7.01
CA ASP A 65 6.29 -13.08 -5.67
C ASP A 65 7.21 -11.86 -5.49
N VAL A 66 6.80 -10.91 -4.67
CA VAL A 66 7.58 -9.68 -4.45
C VAL A 66 8.90 -9.91 -3.72
N THR A 67 9.14 -11.10 -3.19
CA THR A 67 10.40 -11.51 -2.57
C THR A 67 11.41 -12.08 -3.58
N ASP A 68 10.95 -12.36 -4.80
CA ASP A 68 11.80 -12.83 -5.90
C ASP A 68 12.08 -11.69 -6.90
N LYS A 69 13.34 -11.31 -7.01
CA LYS A 69 13.79 -10.26 -7.92
C LYS A 69 13.46 -10.54 -9.40
N VAL A 70 13.51 -11.81 -9.81
CA VAL A 70 13.21 -12.20 -11.19
C VAL A 70 11.72 -12.08 -11.47
N ALA A 71 10.87 -12.52 -10.52
CA ALA A 71 9.43 -12.36 -10.61
C ALA A 71 9.02 -10.87 -10.64
N VAL A 72 9.65 -10.02 -9.81
CA VAL A 72 9.42 -8.57 -9.85
C VAL A 72 9.80 -7.97 -11.20
N ALA A 73 10.94 -8.36 -11.77
CA ALA A 73 11.36 -7.87 -13.09
C ALA A 73 10.37 -8.31 -14.20
N ALA A 74 9.89 -9.56 -14.15
CA ALA A 74 8.88 -10.07 -15.09
C ALA A 74 7.55 -9.32 -14.96
N MET A 75 7.06 -9.09 -13.74
CA MET A 75 5.87 -8.28 -13.46
C MET A 75 5.99 -6.87 -14.04
N MET A 76 7.12 -6.20 -13.79
CA MET A 76 7.35 -4.84 -14.30
C MET A 76 7.40 -4.79 -15.83
N ALA A 77 7.99 -5.80 -16.47
CA ALA A 77 8.00 -5.90 -17.93
C ALA A 77 6.60 -6.13 -18.52
N ALA A 78 5.78 -6.98 -17.88
CA ALA A 78 4.41 -7.26 -18.30
C ALA A 78 3.48 -6.04 -18.14
N ALA A 79 3.71 -5.21 -17.12
CA ALA A 79 2.93 -4.01 -16.84
C ALA A 79 3.41 -2.75 -17.59
N ALA A 80 4.57 -2.80 -18.24
CA ALA A 80 5.22 -1.62 -18.84
C ALA A 80 4.37 -0.96 -19.95
N PRO A 81 4.44 0.37 -20.06
CA PRO A 81 5.10 1.30 -19.13
C PRO A 81 4.29 1.53 -17.85
N VAL A 82 4.94 1.86 -16.74
CA VAL A 82 4.29 2.11 -15.43
C VAL A 82 4.41 3.58 -15.05
N ASP A 83 3.28 4.28 -15.02
CA ASP A 83 3.20 5.70 -14.61
C ASP A 83 2.99 5.83 -13.10
N ILE A 84 2.21 4.91 -12.53
CA ILE A 84 1.83 4.89 -11.13
C ILE A 84 2.18 3.52 -10.56
N LEU A 85 2.98 3.49 -9.50
CA LEU A 85 3.36 2.28 -8.79
C LEU A 85 2.83 2.31 -7.36
N VAL A 86 1.98 1.34 -7.01
CA VAL A 86 1.49 1.13 -5.64
C VAL A 86 2.09 -0.15 -5.07
N ASN A 87 3.03 0.00 -4.14
CA ASN A 87 3.64 -1.11 -3.43
C ASN A 87 2.83 -1.43 -2.18
N ASN A 88 1.89 -2.40 -2.31
CA ASN A 88 0.95 -2.75 -1.25
C ASN A 88 1.10 -4.21 -0.78
N ALA A 89 1.69 -5.11 -1.57
CA ALA A 89 1.83 -6.52 -1.19
C ALA A 89 2.44 -6.69 0.22
N TYR A 90 1.82 -7.55 1.03
CA TYR A 90 2.26 -7.84 2.39
C TYR A 90 1.85 -9.25 2.86
N ARG A 91 2.79 -9.89 3.56
CA ARG A 91 2.56 -11.11 4.34
C ARG A 91 3.36 -11.01 5.64
N GLY A 92 2.72 -11.22 6.79
CA GLY A 92 3.38 -11.12 8.10
C GLY A 92 3.99 -12.44 8.57
N ASN A 93 4.97 -12.34 9.49
CA ASN A 93 5.66 -13.47 10.13
C ASN A 93 5.08 -13.82 11.50
N GLY A 94 3.86 -13.37 11.83
CA GLY A 94 3.24 -13.59 13.15
C GLY A 94 3.73 -12.61 14.21
N VAL A 95 3.09 -12.69 15.39
CA VAL A 95 3.35 -11.83 16.55
C VAL A 95 4.10 -12.63 17.61
N THR A 96 5.32 -12.20 17.96
CA THR A 96 6.13 -12.79 19.03
C THR A 96 7.12 -11.78 19.60
N ARG A 97 7.60 -11.99 20.83
CA ARG A 97 8.55 -11.08 21.48
C ARG A 97 9.86 -11.00 20.70
N ILE A 98 10.54 -9.85 20.80
CA ILE A 98 11.75 -9.54 20.03
C ILE A 98 12.85 -10.61 20.24
N GLU A 99 13.05 -11.07 21.45
CA GLU A 99 14.06 -12.09 21.79
C GLU A 99 13.75 -13.50 21.24
N LYS A 100 12.56 -13.69 20.64
CA LYS A 100 12.12 -14.94 20.00
C LYS A 100 11.99 -14.82 18.48
N LYS A 101 12.24 -13.65 17.92
CA LYS A 101 12.31 -13.45 16.47
C LYS A 101 13.62 -13.98 15.93
N SER A 102 13.56 -14.80 14.89
CA SER A 102 14.75 -15.29 14.20
C SER A 102 15.31 -14.26 13.21
N ASP A 103 16.56 -14.46 12.77
CA ASP A 103 17.16 -13.65 11.70
C ASP A 103 16.38 -13.82 10.39
N GLU A 104 15.81 -15.01 10.12
CA GLU A 104 14.98 -15.31 8.97
C GLU A 104 13.68 -14.48 8.98
N ASP A 105 13.06 -14.22 10.14
CA ASP A 105 11.90 -13.33 10.26
C ASP A 105 12.25 -11.93 9.78
N PHE A 106 13.40 -11.39 10.20
CA PHE A 106 13.87 -10.08 9.78
C PHE A 106 14.22 -10.04 8.28
N LEU A 107 14.94 -11.05 7.78
CA LEU A 107 15.29 -11.14 6.37
C LEU A 107 14.04 -11.26 5.49
N SER A 108 13.07 -12.07 5.89
CA SER A 108 11.78 -12.21 5.20
C SER A 108 11.00 -10.89 5.18
N ALA A 109 10.90 -10.21 6.33
CA ALA A 109 10.21 -8.93 6.43
C ALA A 109 10.87 -7.85 5.55
N LEU A 110 12.21 -7.78 5.54
CA LEU A 110 12.98 -6.87 4.68
C LEU A 110 12.85 -7.25 3.21
N GLY A 111 12.88 -8.55 2.90
CA GLY A 111 12.67 -9.07 1.54
C GLY A 111 11.39 -8.52 0.93
N MET A 112 10.30 -8.66 1.65
CA MET A 112 8.97 -8.25 1.20
C MET A 112 8.76 -6.72 1.20
N ASN A 113 9.11 -6.06 2.30
CA ASN A 113 8.72 -4.66 2.51
C ASN A 113 9.76 -3.66 1.99
N LEU A 114 11.01 -4.07 1.75
CA LEU A 114 12.06 -3.18 1.27
C LEU A 114 12.63 -3.63 -0.08
N TRP A 115 13.13 -4.87 -0.19
CA TRP A 115 13.79 -5.29 -1.42
C TRP A 115 12.84 -5.39 -2.61
N GLY A 116 11.67 -6.00 -2.45
CA GLY A 116 10.65 -6.07 -3.51
C GLY A 116 10.21 -4.69 -3.98
N VAL A 117 9.98 -3.77 -3.02
CA VAL A 117 9.63 -2.38 -3.33
C VAL A 117 10.77 -1.66 -4.06
N LYS A 118 12.00 -1.82 -3.59
CA LYS A 118 13.18 -1.23 -4.23
C LYS A 118 13.31 -1.68 -5.69
N TRP A 119 13.22 -2.98 -5.96
CA TRP A 119 13.33 -3.50 -7.33
C TRP A 119 12.22 -2.99 -8.25
N ALA A 120 10.98 -2.94 -7.77
CA ALA A 120 9.87 -2.39 -8.54
C ALA A 120 10.05 -0.89 -8.83
N MET A 121 10.47 -0.10 -7.84
CA MET A 121 10.74 1.33 -7.99
C MET A 121 11.89 1.59 -8.95
N GLU A 122 13.00 0.83 -8.87
CA GLU A 122 14.14 0.92 -9.80
C GLU A 122 13.71 0.61 -11.24
N ALA A 123 12.84 -0.39 -11.45
CA ALA A 123 12.36 -0.76 -12.78
C ALA A 123 11.39 0.28 -13.37
N ALA A 124 10.59 0.97 -12.54
CA ALA A 124 9.69 2.03 -12.99
C ALA A 124 10.41 3.35 -13.33
N LEU A 125 11.54 3.63 -12.66
CA LEU A 125 12.25 4.90 -12.73
C LEU A 125 12.60 5.36 -14.17
N PRO A 126 13.16 4.52 -15.06
CA PRO A 126 13.58 4.97 -16.39
C PRO A 126 12.44 5.58 -17.19
N HIS A 127 11.24 4.96 -17.19
CA HIS A 127 10.06 5.47 -17.85
C HIS A 127 9.56 6.76 -17.21
N MET A 128 9.36 6.77 -15.89
CA MET A 128 8.91 7.95 -15.15
C MET A 128 9.84 9.15 -15.34
N LYS A 129 11.16 8.91 -15.36
CA LYS A 129 12.16 9.95 -15.60
C LYS A 129 12.11 10.48 -17.02
N ALA A 130 11.97 9.61 -18.03
CA ALA A 130 11.94 10.00 -19.43
C ALA A 130 10.71 10.87 -19.77
N GLN A 131 9.56 10.60 -19.16
CA GLN A 131 8.33 11.39 -19.36
C GLN A 131 8.23 12.62 -18.45
N GLY A 132 9.13 12.79 -17.47
CA GLY A 132 9.08 13.90 -16.51
C GLY A 132 7.89 13.81 -15.53
N TRP A 133 7.36 12.63 -15.30
CA TRP A 133 6.21 12.39 -14.43
C TRP A 133 6.21 10.98 -13.86
N GLY A 134 5.83 10.83 -12.59
CA GLY A 134 5.66 9.54 -11.95
C GLY A 134 5.03 9.67 -10.57
N ARG A 135 4.31 8.63 -10.15
CA ARG A 135 3.73 8.56 -8.80
C ARG A 135 4.04 7.21 -8.17
N VAL A 136 4.64 7.27 -7.00
CA VAL A 136 4.93 6.07 -6.18
C VAL A 136 4.20 6.21 -4.85
N VAL A 137 3.38 5.21 -4.54
CA VAL A 137 2.65 5.10 -3.27
C VAL A 137 3.09 3.81 -2.58
N ASN A 138 3.78 3.94 -1.46
CA ASN A 138 4.24 2.81 -0.66
C ASN A 138 3.36 2.64 0.59
N MET A 139 2.97 1.41 0.91
CA MET A 139 2.18 1.13 2.11
C MET A 139 3.09 0.97 3.32
N GLY A 140 3.11 1.98 4.16
CA GLY A 140 3.75 2.00 5.48
C GLY A 140 2.88 1.33 6.55
N SER A 141 3.19 1.60 7.81
CA SER A 141 2.39 1.12 8.93
C SER A 141 2.58 2.01 10.16
N LEU A 142 1.50 2.24 10.89
CA LEU A 142 1.54 2.86 12.21
C LEU A 142 2.33 1.99 13.21
N ASN A 143 2.37 0.67 13.02
CA ASN A 143 3.10 -0.25 13.90
C ASN A 143 4.60 0.10 13.99
N GLY A 144 5.22 0.44 12.85
CA GLY A 144 6.61 0.88 12.84
C GLY A 144 6.80 2.19 13.61
N VAL A 145 5.94 3.17 13.35
CA VAL A 145 6.01 4.50 13.96
C VAL A 145 5.82 4.46 15.48
N ASN A 146 4.85 3.64 15.95
CA ASN A 146 4.49 3.54 17.37
C ASN A 146 5.16 2.36 18.09
N ALA A 147 6.09 1.67 17.44
CA ALA A 147 6.83 0.53 17.98
C ALA A 147 5.91 -0.55 18.61
N HIS A 148 4.91 -1.01 17.86
CA HIS A 148 3.98 -2.05 18.34
C HIS A 148 4.71 -3.29 18.81
N MET A 149 4.38 -3.77 20.00
CA MET A 149 5.00 -4.95 20.59
C MET A 149 4.72 -6.21 19.76
N GLY A 150 5.68 -7.12 19.73
CA GLY A 150 5.57 -8.41 19.07
C GLY A 150 5.77 -8.43 17.56
N SER A 151 6.05 -7.30 16.93
CA SER A 151 6.22 -7.16 15.48
C SER A 151 7.51 -6.44 15.10
N ALA A 152 8.62 -6.72 15.80
CA ALA A 152 9.89 -6.00 15.64
C ALA A 152 10.46 -6.09 14.20
N ASP A 153 10.41 -7.27 13.59
CA ASP A 153 10.79 -7.51 12.20
C ASP A 153 9.98 -6.67 11.20
N TYR A 154 8.67 -6.67 11.36
CA TYR A 154 7.75 -5.88 10.56
C TYR A 154 7.97 -4.38 10.77
N ASN A 155 8.05 -3.93 12.03
CA ASN A 155 8.27 -2.53 12.38
C ASN A 155 9.56 -2.01 11.75
N ALA A 156 10.67 -2.76 11.91
CA ALA A 156 11.97 -2.41 11.33
C ALA A 156 11.89 -2.30 9.79
N SER A 157 11.22 -3.26 9.13
CA SER A 157 11.10 -3.25 7.67
C SER A 157 10.23 -2.09 7.15
N LYS A 158 9.16 -1.72 7.85
CA LYS A 158 8.29 -0.58 7.47
C LYS A 158 8.97 0.78 7.72
N GLU A 159 9.80 0.90 8.78
CA GLU A 159 10.61 2.11 8.98
C GLU A 159 11.76 2.20 7.97
N ALA A 160 12.38 1.07 7.59
CA ALA A 160 13.35 1.05 6.48
C ALA A 160 12.70 1.50 5.16
N LEU A 161 11.49 1.02 4.85
CA LEU A 161 10.72 1.47 3.68
C LEU A 161 10.41 2.98 3.75
N ARG A 162 10.04 3.49 4.94
CA ARG A 162 9.76 4.91 5.12
C ARG A 162 10.99 5.77 4.87
N ALA A 163 12.14 5.39 5.40
CA ALA A 163 13.40 6.06 5.15
C ALA A 163 13.79 6.02 3.66
N PHE A 164 13.69 4.85 3.01
CA PHE A 164 13.97 4.65 1.59
C PHE A 164 13.07 5.52 0.69
N THR A 165 11.76 5.56 0.98
CA THR A 165 10.80 6.38 0.21
C THR A 165 11.13 7.87 0.30
N ARG A 166 11.52 8.37 1.47
CA ARG A 166 11.92 9.78 1.64
C ARG A 166 13.18 10.12 0.87
N THR A 167 14.13 9.19 0.81
CA THR A 167 15.35 9.37 -0.01
C THR A 167 14.98 9.41 -1.50
N ALA A 168 14.18 8.45 -1.99
CA ALA A 168 13.71 8.43 -3.37
C ALA A 168 12.91 9.71 -3.71
N ALA A 169 12.05 10.18 -2.82
CA ALA A 169 11.31 11.42 -2.99
C ALA A 169 12.22 12.61 -3.23
N ARG A 170 13.31 12.71 -2.47
CA ARG A 170 14.29 13.80 -2.61
C ARG A 170 15.10 13.71 -3.89
N GLU A 171 15.56 12.51 -4.24
CA GLU A 171 16.41 12.28 -5.41
C GLU A 171 15.62 12.36 -6.74
N TRP A 172 14.34 11.96 -6.73
CA TRP A 172 13.53 11.87 -7.95
C TRP A 172 12.61 13.08 -8.19
N ALA A 173 12.45 13.96 -7.20
CA ALA A 173 11.67 15.20 -7.34
C ALA A 173 12.07 16.06 -8.56
N PRO A 174 13.37 16.22 -8.91
CA PRO A 174 13.76 16.98 -10.10
C PRO A 174 13.23 16.40 -11.43
N TYR A 175 12.79 15.14 -11.43
CA TYR A 175 12.20 14.48 -12.59
C TYR A 175 10.66 14.49 -12.58
N GLY A 176 10.02 15.28 -11.72
CA GLY A 176 8.56 15.34 -11.61
C GLY A 176 7.93 14.09 -10.96
N ILE A 177 8.73 13.27 -10.26
CA ILE A 177 8.28 12.04 -9.61
C ILE A 177 7.99 12.31 -8.13
N CYS A 178 6.77 12.01 -7.69
CA CYS A 178 6.37 12.08 -6.29
C CYS A 178 6.33 10.69 -5.66
N CYS A 179 7.02 10.51 -4.52
CA CYS A 179 7.04 9.27 -3.76
C CYS A 179 6.50 9.53 -2.36
N ASN A 180 5.41 8.86 -1.98
CA ASN A 180 4.76 9.06 -0.69
C ASN A 180 4.39 7.74 -0.02
N ILE A 181 4.03 7.81 1.26
CA ILE A 181 3.63 6.67 2.07
C ILE A 181 2.22 6.88 2.61
N ILE A 182 1.43 5.81 2.60
CA ILE A 182 0.19 5.68 3.35
C ILE A 182 0.41 4.70 4.49
N CYS A 183 0.05 5.09 5.73
CA CYS A 183 -0.08 4.20 6.87
C CYS A 183 -1.58 3.96 7.13
N PRO A 184 -2.16 2.88 6.57
CA PRO A 184 -3.60 2.65 6.64
C PRO A 184 -4.00 1.87 7.89
N ALA A 185 -5.23 2.10 8.37
CA ALA A 185 -5.94 1.18 9.26
C ALA A 185 -7.30 0.85 8.64
N ALA A 186 -7.39 -0.31 7.97
CA ALA A 186 -8.58 -0.70 7.22
C ALA A 186 -8.92 -2.19 7.41
N TRP A 187 -10.14 -2.53 7.03
CA TRP A 187 -10.65 -3.90 6.99
C TRP A 187 -9.98 -4.68 5.84
N SER A 188 -8.75 -5.11 6.08
CA SER A 188 -7.87 -5.81 5.12
C SER A 188 -7.93 -7.33 5.28
N ALA A 189 -7.27 -8.07 4.39
CA ALA A 189 -7.09 -9.51 4.54
C ALA A 189 -6.40 -9.87 5.87
N SER A 190 -5.44 -9.05 6.32
CA SER A 190 -4.76 -9.23 7.61
C SER A 190 -5.68 -9.02 8.80
N SER A 191 -6.54 -7.99 8.77
CA SER A 191 -7.52 -7.74 9.85
C SER A 191 -8.60 -8.81 9.90
N ARG A 192 -9.03 -9.36 8.77
CA ARG A 192 -9.94 -10.52 8.72
C ARG A 192 -9.33 -11.75 9.40
N ARG A 193 -8.08 -12.11 9.05
CA ARG A 193 -7.37 -13.21 9.73
C ARG A 193 -7.24 -12.99 11.23
N MET A 194 -6.94 -11.77 11.63
CA MET A 194 -6.83 -11.41 13.04
C MET A 194 -8.16 -11.59 13.77
N ALA A 195 -9.28 -11.18 13.14
CA ALA A 195 -10.61 -11.37 13.68
C ALA A 195 -10.97 -12.85 13.89
N GLU A 196 -10.55 -13.72 12.96
CA GLU A 196 -10.75 -15.16 13.03
C GLU A 196 -9.92 -15.79 14.17
N MET A 197 -8.64 -15.37 14.30
CA MET A 197 -7.71 -15.92 15.30
C MET A 197 -7.97 -15.40 16.71
N GLN A 198 -8.48 -14.17 16.85
CA GLN A 198 -8.69 -13.50 18.13
C GLN A 198 -10.05 -12.78 18.16
N PRO A 199 -11.14 -13.53 18.44
CA PRO A 199 -12.47 -12.95 18.60
C PRO A 199 -12.47 -11.81 19.63
N GLY A 200 -13.05 -10.67 19.30
CA GLY A 200 -13.09 -9.48 20.15
C GLY A 200 -11.95 -8.47 19.94
N MET A 201 -10.85 -8.84 19.29
CA MET A 201 -9.75 -7.89 19.03
C MET A 201 -10.20 -6.73 18.12
N ILE A 202 -11.03 -6.99 17.13
CA ILE A 202 -11.56 -5.93 16.24
C ILE A 202 -12.44 -4.94 17.02
N ALA A 203 -13.23 -5.42 17.97
CA ALA A 203 -14.00 -4.53 18.82
C ALA A 203 -13.10 -3.62 19.68
N GLN A 204 -11.99 -4.15 20.19
CA GLN A 204 -11.00 -3.36 20.93
C GLN A 204 -10.30 -2.33 20.03
N ILE A 205 -9.91 -2.72 18.81
CA ILE A 205 -9.32 -1.81 17.83
C ILE A 205 -10.29 -0.68 17.49
N ASN A 206 -11.56 -1.02 17.23
CA ASN A 206 -12.58 -0.01 16.93
C ASN A 206 -12.82 0.91 18.12
N ALA A 207 -12.91 0.39 19.34
CA ALA A 207 -13.08 1.19 20.54
C ALA A 207 -11.90 2.14 20.82
N ALA A 208 -10.70 1.74 20.44
CA ALA A 208 -9.49 2.58 20.55
C ALA A 208 -9.33 3.58 19.41
N ASN A 209 -10.07 3.43 18.31
CA ASN A 209 -9.98 4.32 17.16
C ASN A 209 -10.90 5.54 17.35
N PRO A 210 -10.42 6.78 17.18
CA PRO A 210 -11.27 7.98 17.32
C PRO A 210 -12.51 7.98 16.43
N MET A 211 -12.43 7.41 15.21
CA MET A 211 -13.62 7.26 14.34
C MET A 211 -14.46 6.02 14.65
N GLY A 212 -14.12 5.23 15.67
CA GLY A 212 -14.89 4.08 16.14
C GLY A 212 -14.90 2.86 15.21
N ARG A 213 -14.11 2.86 14.15
CA ARG A 213 -14.09 1.77 13.16
C ARG A 213 -12.76 1.63 12.43
N LEU A 214 -12.53 0.46 11.87
CA LEU A 214 -11.55 0.30 10.78
C LEU A 214 -12.11 0.93 9.49
N GLY A 215 -11.21 1.45 8.68
CA GLY A 215 -11.54 2.02 7.39
C GLY A 215 -11.95 0.96 6.36
N ASP A 216 -12.78 1.35 5.40
CA ASP A 216 -13.05 0.56 4.21
C ASP A 216 -11.91 0.75 3.20
N PRO A 217 -11.39 -0.34 2.58
CA PRO A 217 -10.31 -0.27 1.60
C PRO A 217 -10.58 0.67 0.43
N GLU A 218 -11.77 0.64 -0.14
CA GLU A 218 -12.13 1.41 -1.33
C GLU A 218 -12.62 2.81 -0.98
N ALA A 219 -13.53 2.94 0.01
CA ALA A 219 -14.11 4.21 0.36
C ALA A 219 -13.15 5.12 1.15
N ASP A 220 -12.35 4.56 2.08
CA ASP A 220 -11.52 5.37 2.98
C ASP A 220 -10.04 5.44 2.54
N ILE A 221 -9.46 4.32 2.05
CA ILE A 221 -8.03 4.27 1.73
C ILE A 221 -7.75 4.66 0.27
N ALA A 222 -8.53 4.14 -0.68
CA ALA A 222 -8.25 4.35 -2.09
C ALA A 222 -8.44 5.81 -2.52
N GLY A 223 -9.26 6.60 -1.82
CA GLY A 223 -9.39 8.04 -2.07
C GLY A 223 -8.10 8.81 -1.83
N VAL A 224 -7.35 8.45 -0.77
CA VAL A 224 -6.04 9.05 -0.48
C VAL A 224 -4.98 8.53 -1.47
N ALA A 225 -5.01 7.24 -1.82
CA ALA A 225 -4.13 6.70 -2.85
C ALA A 225 -4.37 7.40 -4.20
N LEU A 226 -5.62 7.67 -4.57
CA LEU A 226 -5.98 8.43 -5.77
C LEU A 226 -5.41 9.87 -5.74
N PHE A 227 -5.56 10.57 -4.61
CA PHE A 227 -4.93 11.87 -4.44
C PHE A 227 -3.43 11.81 -4.71
N LEU A 228 -2.72 10.86 -4.08
CA LEU A 228 -1.27 10.69 -4.24
C LEU A 228 -0.86 10.23 -5.65
N ALA A 229 -1.75 9.59 -6.39
CA ALA A 229 -1.53 9.11 -7.75
C ALA A 229 -1.85 10.15 -8.84
N SER A 230 -2.54 11.24 -8.51
CA SER A 230 -3.06 12.23 -9.45
C SER A 230 -2.16 13.48 -9.58
N GLU A 231 -2.59 14.43 -10.42
CA GLU A 231 -1.99 15.75 -10.53
C GLU A 231 -2.15 16.61 -9.27
N ASP A 232 -3.15 16.34 -8.44
CA ASP A 232 -3.36 17.06 -7.18
C ASP A 232 -2.19 16.89 -6.22
N CYS A 233 -1.42 15.80 -6.39
CA CYS A 233 -0.23 15.50 -5.59
C CYS A 233 1.07 16.11 -6.14
N ARG A 234 1.05 16.87 -7.23
CA ARG A 234 2.28 17.33 -7.94
C ARG A 234 3.29 18.08 -7.07
N TYR A 235 2.89 18.58 -5.91
CA TYR A 235 3.77 19.29 -4.96
C TYR A 235 3.85 18.60 -3.59
N VAL A 236 3.40 17.33 -3.50
CA VAL A 236 3.44 16.51 -2.28
C VAL A 236 4.34 15.31 -2.52
N THR A 237 5.53 15.32 -1.90
CA THR A 237 6.48 14.20 -1.98
C THR A 237 7.21 14.01 -0.66
N GLY A 238 7.62 12.78 -0.34
CA GLY A 238 8.32 12.42 0.90
C GLY A 238 7.45 12.39 2.15
N ASN A 239 6.12 12.48 2.00
CA ASN A 239 5.19 12.51 3.12
C ASN A 239 4.79 11.11 3.58
N THR A 240 4.45 11.00 4.86
CA THR A 240 3.76 9.85 5.46
C THR A 240 2.37 10.32 5.86
N LEU A 241 1.34 9.77 5.19
CA LEU A 241 -0.05 10.07 5.50
C LEU A 241 -0.65 8.93 6.33
N PHE A 242 -1.15 9.27 7.49
CA PHE A 242 -1.90 8.34 8.31
C PHE A 242 -3.36 8.36 7.86
N VAL A 243 -3.85 7.21 7.38
CA VAL A 243 -5.22 7.02 6.91
C VAL A 243 -5.83 5.94 7.80
N ASP A 244 -6.06 6.31 9.06
CA ASP A 244 -6.25 5.38 10.16
C ASP A 244 -7.37 5.81 11.13
N GLY A 245 -8.24 6.76 10.72
CA GLY A 245 -9.32 7.26 11.55
C GLY A 245 -8.86 8.00 12.80
N GLY A 246 -7.63 8.51 12.80
CA GLY A 246 -7.03 9.22 13.94
C GLY A 246 -6.27 8.31 14.91
N GLY A 247 -6.11 7.02 14.61
CA GLY A 247 -5.42 6.06 15.45
C GLY A 247 -3.99 6.46 15.83
N HIS A 248 -3.30 7.22 14.97
CA HIS A 248 -1.93 7.70 15.21
C HIS A 248 -1.83 8.80 16.28
N ILE A 249 -2.92 9.48 16.63
CA ILE A 249 -2.92 10.56 17.64
C ILE A 249 -3.23 10.07 19.06
N ASN A 250 -3.48 8.78 19.24
CA ASN A 250 -3.77 8.16 20.54
C ASN A 250 -2.53 7.96 21.40
N GLY A 251 -1.81 9.03 21.69
CA GLY A 251 -0.62 8.99 22.57
C GLY A 251 -0.93 8.77 24.04
N VAL A 252 -2.15 9.02 24.52
CA VAL A 252 -2.57 8.89 25.91
C VAL A 252 -3.97 8.28 25.95
N ALA A 253 -4.11 7.16 26.61
CA ALA A 253 -5.40 6.46 26.79
C ALA A 253 -6.29 7.14 27.86
N TRP A 254 -6.38 8.48 27.82
CA TRP A 254 -7.21 9.26 28.74
C TRP A 254 -8.18 10.13 27.94
N ALA A 255 -9.45 10.00 28.23
CA ALA A 255 -10.47 10.89 27.74
C ALA A 255 -11.33 11.35 28.94
N PRO A 256 -11.55 12.65 29.13
CA PRO A 256 -12.50 13.12 30.13
C PRO A 256 -13.94 12.71 29.70
N ALA A 257 -14.78 12.45 30.68
CA ALA A 257 -16.20 12.36 30.42
C ALA A 257 -16.75 13.78 30.20
N PHE A 258 -17.29 14.03 29.01
CA PHE A 258 -18.06 15.25 28.75
C PHE A 258 -19.56 14.91 28.91
N GLU A 259 -20.33 15.83 29.53
CA GLU A 259 -21.77 15.78 29.47
C GLU A 259 -22.21 16.40 28.13
N ASP A 260 -23.01 15.68 27.36
CA ASP A 260 -23.57 16.14 26.08
C ASP A 260 -24.64 17.22 26.30
#